data_3b901cf2058a9865d8fdb54ac7dded3c
#
_entry.id   3b901cf2058a9865d8fdb54ac7dded3c
#
_cell.length_a   1.000
_cell.length_b   1.000
_cell.length_c   1.000
_cell.angle_alpha   90.00
_cell.angle_beta   90.00
_cell.angle_gamma   90.00
#
_symmetry.space_group_name_H-M   'P 1'
#
loop_
_entity.id
_entity.type
_entity.pdbx_description
1 polymer ?
#
loop_
_entity_poly.entity_id
_entity_poly.type
_entity_poly.pdbx_seq_one_letter_code
_entity_poly.pdbx_strand_id
1 'polypeptide(L)'
;MPGQPDAVNDRRAFAARCSARLRERELGTGYGFGVFVGQRSERFAGEINLSSVQRGPFQNAYVGYWIDQAMAGHGYIPESFAVVCRFAFEDLMLHRLQASIIPRNKASIRVAEKLGLRNEGTALRYLEINGVWEDHVRYAITSEDWAERREQYLKEWILP
;
A
#
# COMPACT_ATOMS: atom_id res chain seq x y z
N MET A 1 23.68 -0.91 6.30
CA MET A 1 24.33 -0.87 4.97
C MET A 1 23.56 0.10 4.11
N PRO A 2 24.18 1.06 3.43
CA PRO A 2 23.44 1.89 2.49
C PRO A 2 22.86 0.95 1.42
N GLY A 3 21.58 1.09 1.15
CA GLY A 3 20.89 0.28 0.15
C GLY A 3 21.68 0.34 -1.15
N GLN A 4 22.07 -0.82 -1.65
CA GLN A 4 22.82 -0.92 -2.89
C GLN A 4 21.92 -0.42 -4.02
N PRO A 5 22.26 0.71 -4.70
CA PRO A 5 21.50 1.17 -5.87
C PRO A 5 21.40 0.11 -6.97
N ASP A 6 22.35 -0.80 -6.99
CA ASP A 6 22.44 -1.87 -7.99
C ASP A 6 21.41 -2.99 -7.80
N ALA A 7 20.91 -3.20 -6.58
CA ALA A 7 19.92 -4.25 -6.31
C ALA A 7 18.55 -3.98 -6.96
N VAL A 8 18.22 -2.72 -7.23
CA VAL A 8 16.96 -2.35 -7.89
C VAL A 8 17.00 -2.70 -9.38
N ASN A 9 18.15 -2.61 -9.99
CA ASN A 9 18.37 -2.87 -11.42
C ASN A 9 18.88 -4.30 -11.71
N ASP A 10 19.15 -5.10 -10.66
CA ASP A 10 19.56 -6.49 -10.85
C ASP A 10 18.37 -7.35 -11.27
N ARG A 11 18.43 -7.89 -12.49
CA ARG A 11 17.42 -8.76 -13.08
C ARG A 11 17.14 -10.00 -12.23
N ARG A 12 18.17 -10.56 -11.57
CA ARG A 12 18.02 -11.75 -10.71
C ARG A 12 17.28 -11.39 -9.42
N ALA A 13 17.62 -10.26 -8.80
CA ALA A 13 16.93 -9.76 -7.62
C ALA A 13 15.46 -9.41 -7.93
N PHE A 14 15.19 -8.82 -9.09
CA PHE A 14 13.84 -8.56 -9.57
C PHE A 14 13.05 -9.86 -9.78
N ALA A 15 13.60 -10.84 -10.47
CA ALA A 15 12.95 -12.15 -10.68
C ALA A 15 12.66 -12.86 -9.34
N ALA A 16 13.60 -12.81 -8.39
CA ALA A 16 13.42 -13.39 -7.07
C ALA A 16 12.27 -12.71 -6.31
N ARG A 17 12.14 -11.37 -6.38
CA ARG A 17 11.01 -10.64 -5.81
C ARG A 17 9.68 -11.03 -6.46
N CYS A 18 9.63 -11.14 -7.78
CA CYS A 18 8.41 -11.57 -8.47
C CYS A 18 8.00 -12.99 -8.03
N SER A 19 8.95 -13.91 -7.92
CA SER A 19 8.69 -15.29 -7.47
C SER A 19 8.23 -15.34 -6.00
N ALA A 20 8.79 -14.50 -5.13
CA ALA A 20 8.36 -14.38 -3.75
C ALA A 20 6.91 -13.85 -3.66
N ARG A 21 6.56 -12.82 -4.44
CA ARG A 21 5.20 -12.26 -4.48
C ARG A 21 4.18 -13.25 -5.04
N LEU A 22 4.53 -14.06 -6.03
CA LEU A 22 3.65 -15.13 -6.52
C LEU A 22 3.36 -16.15 -5.41
N ARG A 23 4.38 -16.57 -4.67
CA ARG A 23 4.22 -17.47 -3.52
C ARG A 23 3.35 -16.86 -2.41
N GLU A 24 3.57 -15.61 -2.05
CA GLU A 24 2.74 -14.91 -1.07
C GLU A 24 1.27 -14.89 -1.48
N ARG A 25 1.01 -14.64 -2.77
CA ARG A 25 -0.35 -14.66 -3.33
C ARG A 25 -0.97 -16.05 -3.29
N GLU A 26 -0.26 -17.09 -3.68
CA GLU A 26 -0.71 -18.48 -3.63
C GLU A 26 -1.03 -18.92 -2.20
N LEU A 27 -0.23 -18.48 -1.22
CA LEU A 27 -0.44 -18.74 0.20
C LEU A 27 -1.48 -17.82 0.85
N GLY A 28 -1.92 -16.76 0.16
CA GLY A 28 -2.84 -15.77 0.70
C GLY A 28 -2.22 -14.87 1.79
N THR A 29 -0.89 -14.78 1.85
CA THR A 29 -0.17 -14.01 2.87
C THR A 29 0.23 -12.61 2.41
N GLY A 30 0.16 -12.34 1.10
CA GLY A 30 0.47 -11.04 0.51
C GLY A 30 0.01 -10.94 -0.94
N TYR A 31 -0.22 -9.70 -1.38
CA TYR A 31 -0.67 -9.38 -2.74
C TYR A 31 0.04 -8.12 -3.24
N GLY A 32 0.82 -8.26 -4.31
CA GLY A 32 1.53 -7.15 -4.93
C GLY A 32 0.87 -6.73 -6.24
N PHE A 33 0.79 -5.41 -6.47
CA PHE A 33 0.20 -4.83 -7.67
C PHE A 33 1.14 -3.77 -8.25
N GLY A 34 1.32 -3.82 -9.58
CA GLY A 34 1.97 -2.73 -10.30
C GLY A 34 0.99 -1.60 -10.58
N VAL A 35 1.47 -0.37 -10.45
CA VAL A 35 0.74 0.84 -10.87
C VAL A 35 1.24 1.24 -12.25
N PHE A 36 0.34 1.22 -13.22
CA PHE A 36 0.62 1.59 -14.60
C PHE A 36 -0.21 2.81 -14.99
N VAL A 37 0.42 3.73 -15.71
CA VAL A 37 -0.21 4.98 -16.16
C VAL A 37 -0.18 5.10 -17.68
N GLY A 38 -1.06 5.95 -18.23
CA GLY A 38 -1.22 6.16 -19.65
C GLY A 38 -2.50 5.52 -20.20
N GLN A 39 -2.93 5.97 -21.39
CA GLN A 39 -4.18 5.51 -22.01
C GLN A 39 -4.25 4.00 -22.25
N ARG A 40 -3.11 3.34 -22.38
CA ARG A 40 -2.98 1.88 -22.56
C ARG A 40 -2.23 1.21 -21.39
N SER A 41 -2.09 1.90 -20.26
CA SER A 41 -1.33 1.40 -19.10
C SER A 41 0.09 0.96 -19.46
N GLU A 42 0.79 1.74 -20.28
CA GLU A 42 2.07 1.36 -20.90
C GLU A 42 3.26 1.65 -20.01
N ARG A 43 3.12 2.62 -19.06
CA ARG A 43 4.23 3.07 -18.23
C ARG A 43 4.07 2.58 -16.81
N PHE A 44 5.01 1.77 -16.37
CA PHE A 44 5.12 1.38 -14.98
C PHE A 44 5.52 2.60 -14.13
N ALA A 45 4.72 2.92 -13.14
CA ALA A 45 4.88 4.12 -12.31
C ALA A 45 5.19 3.81 -10.84
N GLY A 46 4.85 2.63 -10.35
CA GLY A 46 5.07 2.28 -8.95
C GLY A 46 4.41 0.96 -8.57
N GLU A 47 4.36 0.72 -7.28
CA GLU A 47 3.74 -0.48 -6.71
C GLU A 47 2.88 -0.13 -5.50
N ILE A 48 1.85 -0.93 -5.29
CA ILE A 48 1.08 -0.98 -4.05
C ILE A 48 0.88 -2.43 -3.65
N ASN A 49 1.05 -2.73 -2.38
CA ASN A 49 0.95 -4.10 -1.90
C ASN A 49 0.17 -4.23 -0.61
N LEU A 50 -0.47 -5.39 -0.46
CA LEU A 50 -0.91 -5.91 0.82
C LEU A 50 0.14 -6.91 1.31
N SER A 51 0.60 -6.76 2.53
CA SER A 51 1.58 -7.65 3.16
C SER A 51 1.10 -8.11 4.53
N SER A 52 1.69 -9.21 5.01
CA SER A 52 1.37 -9.78 6.32
C SER A 52 -0.13 -9.95 6.53
N VAL A 53 -0.81 -10.55 5.57
CA VAL A 53 -2.24 -10.85 5.69
C VAL A 53 -2.45 -11.82 6.84
N GLN A 54 -3.18 -11.38 7.84
CA GLN A 54 -3.51 -12.15 9.04
C GLN A 54 -4.99 -12.46 9.07
N ARG A 55 -5.33 -13.72 9.22
CA ARG A 55 -6.70 -14.20 9.35
C ARG A 55 -7.08 -14.36 10.83
N GLY A 56 -8.10 -15.12 11.12
CA GLY A 56 -8.63 -15.30 12.46
C GLY A 56 -9.30 -14.02 12.99
N PRO A 57 -9.19 -13.72 14.28
CA PRO A 57 -9.86 -12.55 14.87
C PRO A 57 -9.38 -11.20 14.35
N PHE A 58 -8.18 -11.13 13.76
CA PHE A 58 -7.62 -9.86 13.32
C PHE A 58 -8.06 -9.45 11.91
N GLN A 59 -8.13 -10.39 10.95
CA GLN A 59 -8.55 -10.13 9.56
C GLN A 59 -7.92 -8.85 8.98
N ASN A 60 -6.59 -8.75 9.03
CA ASN A 60 -5.83 -7.53 8.77
C ASN A 60 -4.78 -7.72 7.68
N ALA A 61 -4.42 -6.63 7.01
CA ALA A 61 -3.22 -6.53 6.18
C ALA A 61 -2.57 -5.15 6.33
N TYR A 62 -1.27 -5.08 6.02
CA TYR A 62 -0.56 -3.82 5.89
C TYR A 62 -0.52 -3.39 4.43
N VAL A 63 -0.73 -2.10 4.18
CA VAL A 63 -0.60 -1.48 2.85
C VAL A 63 0.72 -0.73 2.78
N GLY A 64 1.53 -1.10 1.80
CA GLY A 64 2.74 -0.38 1.44
C GLY A 64 2.67 0.06 -0.02
N TYR A 65 3.28 1.20 -0.35
CA TYR A 65 3.30 1.72 -1.71
C TYR A 65 4.48 2.63 -1.97
N TRP A 66 4.83 2.73 -3.23
CA TRP A 66 5.77 3.74 -3.74
C TRP A 66 5.37 4.15 -5.17
N ILE A 67 5.78 5.32 -5.59
CA ILE A 67 5.57 5.83 -6.93
C ILE A 67 6.83 6.57 -7.42
N ASP A 68 7.10 6.47 -8.70
CA ASP A 68 8.14 7.27 -9.36
C ASP A 68 7.90 8.76 -9.06
N GLN A 69 8.96 9.45 -8.64
CA GLN A 69 8.91 10.86 -8.28
C GLN A 69 8.34 11.74 -9.42
N ALA A 70 8.62 11.39 -10.67
CA ALA A 70 8.09 12.09 -11.85
C ALA A 70 6.56 11.91 -12.00
N MET A 71 5.98 10.89 -11.36
CA MET A 71 4.55 10.57 -11.38
C MET A 71 3.84 10.96 -10.10
N ALA A 72 4.55 11.44 -9.09
CA ALA A 72 3.97 11.85 -7.82
C ALA A 72 3.06 13.08 -7.99
N GLY A 73 2.05 13.20 -7.11
CA GLY A 73 1.14 14.35 -7.10
C GLY A 73 -0.01 14.32 -8.12
N HIS A 74 -0.13 13.28 -8.92
CA HIS A 74 -1.20 13.12 -9.93
C HIS A 74 -2.39 12.29 -9.47
N GLY A 75 -2.42 11.87 -8.22
CA GLY A 75 -3.54 11.08 -7.66
C GLY A 75 -3.47 9.57 -7.91
N TYR A 76 -2.42 9.06 -8.54
CA TYR A 76 -2.29 7.63 -8.87
C TYR A 76 -2.25 6.72 -7.65
N ILE A 77 -1.60 7.12 -6.56
CA ILE A 77 -1.57 6.32 -5.33
C ILE A 77 -2.93 6.33 -4.62
N PRO A 78 -3.62 7.47 -4.41
CA PRO A 78 -4.99 7.45 -3.89
C PRO A 78 -5.94 6.57 -4.70
N GLU A 79 -5.93 6.65 -6.03
CA GLU A 79 -6.71 5.79 -6.92
C GLU A 79 -6.37 4.32 -6.72
N SER A 80 -5.08 3.97 -6.77
CA SER A 80 -4.62 2.59 -6.56
C SER A 80 -4.99 2.06 -5.18
N PHE A 81 -4.90 2.92 -4.16
CA PHE A 81 -5.29 2.56 -2.79
C PHE A 81 -6.78 2.27 -2.69
N ALA A 82 -7.63 3.06 -3.35
CA ALA A 82 -9.07 2.82 -3.39
C ALA A 82 -9.41 1.47 -4.06
N VAL A 83 -8.73 1.12 -5.16
CA VAL A 83 -8.88 -0.19 -5.83
C VAL A 83 -8.44 -1.32 -4.89
N VAL A 84 -7.33 -1.16 -4.19
CA VAL A 84 -6.83 -2.16 -3.24
C VAL A 84 -7.75 -2.29 -2.02
N CYS A 85 -8.38 -1.21 -1.53
CA CYS A 85 -9.42 -1.29 -0.51
C CYS A 85 -10.59 -2.14 -0.96
N ARG A 86 -11.09 -1.90 -2.17
CA ARG A 86 -12.17 -2.71 -2.75
C ARG A 86 -11.79 -4.19 -2.77
N PHE A 87 -10.63 -4.52 -3.31
CA PHE A 87 -10.14 -5.90 -3.35
C PHE A 87 -10.02 -6.52 -1.96
N ALA A 88 -9.44 -5.80 -1.01
CA ALA A 88 -9.23 -6.30 0.34
C ALA A 88 -10.53 -6.57 1.11
N PHE A 89 -11.51 -5.67 0.99
CA PHE A 89 -12.77 -5.78 1.73
C PHE A 89 -13.82 -6.64 1.01
N GLU A 90 -13.89 -6.58 -0.32
CA GLU A 90 -14.94 -7.29 -1.08
C GLU A 90 -14.50 -8.67 -1.57
N ASP A 91 -13.23 -8.85 -1.99
CA ASP A 91 -12.74 -10.14 -2.49
C ASP A 91 -12.03 -10.95 -1.40
N LEU A 92 -11.14 -10.33 -0.63
CA LEU A 92 -10.42 -11.01 0.45
C LEU A 92 -11.21 -11.08 1.75
N MET A 93 -12.30 -10.33 1.90
CA MET A 93 -13.12 -10.26 3.12
C MET A 93 -12.30 -9.92 4.37
N LEU A 94 -11.30 -9.06 4.23
CA LEU A 94 -10.57 -8.53 5.37
C LEU A 94 -11.42 -7.52 6.14
N HIS A 95 -11.11 -7.35 7.42
CA HIS A 95 -11.77 -6.36 8.26
C HIS A 95 -10.99 -5.05 8.32
N ARG A 96 -9.64 -5.10 8.18
CA ARG A 96 -8.78 -3.96 8.46
C ARG A 96 -7.61 -3.86 7.50
N LEU A 97 -7.31 -2.64 7.07
CA LEU A 97 -6.06 -2.28 6.40
C LEU A 97 -5.32 -1.23 7.22
N GLN A 98 -4.01 -1.37 7.34
CA GLN A 98 -3.15 -0.46 8.06
C GLN A 98 -2.04 0.08 7.14
N ALA A 99 -1.76 1.37 7.28
CA ALA A 99 -0.57 2.01 6.71
C ALA A 99 0.25 2.63 7.84
N SER A 100 1.53 2.27 7.92
CA SER A 100 2.46 2.82 8.91
C SER A 100 3.45 3.73 8.19
N ILE A 101 3.45 5.01 8.55
CA ILE A 101 4.13 6.07 7.80
C ILE A 101 5.11 6.78 8.71
N ILE A 102 6.38 6.86 8.29
CA ILE A 102 7.39 7.64 9.02
C ILE A 102 6.94 9.11 9.05
N PRO A 103 7.00 9.82 10.20
CA PRO A 103 6.47 11.18 10.35
C PRO A 103 7.03 12.22 9.38
N ARG A 104 8.26 12.01 8.90
CA ARG A 104 8.89 12.90 7.89
C ARG A 104 8.38 12.65 6.47
N ASN A 105 7.72 11.53 6.18
CA ASN A 105 7.14 11.24 4.87
C ASN A 105 5.79 11.94 4.69
N LYS A 106 5.86 13.26 4.51
CA LYS A 106 4.66 14.12 4.38
C LYS A 106 3.83 13.78 3.15
N ALA A 107 4.44 13.27 2.09
CA ALA A 107 3.72 12.85 0.89
C ALA A 107 2.76 11.68 1.19
N SER A 108 3.24 10.63 1.86
CA SER A 108 2.41 9.49 2.26
C SER A 108 1.36 9.86 3.31
N ILE A 109 1.67 10.77 4.24
CA ILE A 109 0.69 11.29 5.20
C ILE A 109 -0.46 11.98 4.46
N ARG A 110 -0.16 12.84 3.50
CA ARG A 110 -1.20 13.50 2.67
C ARG A 110 -2.07 12.51 1.90
N VAL A 111 -1.52 11.40 1.42
CA VAL A 111 -2.30 10.33 0.79
C VAL A 111 -3.28 9.72 1.78
N ALA A 112 -2.80 9.34 2.99
CA ALA A 112 -3.64 8.76 4.02
C ALA A 112 -4.77 9.71 4.45
N GLU A 113 -4.47 11.00 4.65
CA GLU A 113 -5.44 12.04 4.99
C GLU A 113 -6.47 12.27 3.87
N LYS A 114 -6.01 12.34 2.62
CA LYS A 114 -6.87 12.52 1.43
C LYS A 114 -7.85 11.36 1.26
N LEU A 115 -7.43 10.16 1.57
CA LEU A 115 -8.29 8.98 1.60
C LEU A 115 -9.17 8.89 2.86
N GLY A 116 -8.99 9.79 3.82
CA GLY A 116 -9.76 9.81 5.06
C GLY A 116 -9.44 8.62 5.97
N LEU A 117 -8.23 8.09 5.91
CA LEU A 117 -7.80 7.05 6.84
C LEU A 117 -7.74 7.61 8.26
N ARG A 118 -8.15 6.80 9.23
CA ARG A 118 -8.14 7.19 10.65
C ARG A 118 -6.70 7.16 11.18
N ASN A 119 -6.25 8.28 11.76
CA ASN A 119 -5.00 8.34 12.49
C ASN A 119 -5.17 7.69 13.87
N GLU A 120 -4.41 6.64 14.13
CA GLU A 120 -4.45 5.87 15.38
C GLU A 120 -3.25 6.14 16.30
N GLY A 121 -2.56 7.23 16.07
CA GLY A 121 -1.42 7.64 16.88
C GLY A 121 -0.08 7.17 16.33
N THR A 122 0.95 7.40 17.11
CA THR A 122 2.34 7.10 16.75
C THR A 122 2.87 5.92 17.54
N ALA A 123 3.35 4.91 16.85
CA ALA A 123 4.11 3.81 17.43
C ALA A 123 5.59 4.18 17.43
N LEU A 124 6.18 4.28 18.65
CA LEU A 124 7.56 4.64 18.81
C LEU A 124 8.49 3.46 18.51
N ARG A 125 9.59 3.72 17.78
CA ARG A 125 10.61 2.71 17.42
C ARG A 125 9.98 1.45 16.84
N TYR A 126 9.07 1.63 15.89
CA TYR A 126 8.14 0.60 15.43
C TYR A 126 8.75 -0.35 14.40
N LEU A 127 9.40 0.19 13.38
CA LEU A 127 10.03 -0.59 12.31
C LEU A 127 11.48 -0.14 12.12
N GLU A 128 12.34 -1.11 11.84
CA GLU A 128 13.72 -0.85 11.48
C GLU A 128 13.82 -0.47 10.01
N ILE A 129 14.30 0.75 9.75
CA ILE A 129 14.53 1.28 8.41
C ILE A 129 16.01 1.62 8.28
N ASN A 130 16.72 0.91 7.40
CA ASN A 130 18.16 1.11 7.20
C ASN A 130 19.00 1.07 8.50
N GLY A 131 18.67 0.14 9.39
CA GLY A 131 19.38 -0.04 10.65
C GLY A 131 18.97 0.91 11.78
N VAL A 132 17.92 1.71 11.57
CA VAL A 132 17.37 2.63 12.58
C VAL A 132 15.93 2.24 12.90
N TRP A 133 15.62 2.09 14.18
CA TRP A 133 14.24 1.91 14.65
C TRP A 133 13.50 3.23 14.62
N GLU A 134 12.60 3.36 13.66
CA GLU A 134 11.87 4.60 13.35
C GLU A 134 10.48 4.61 13.93
N ASP A 135 10.04 5.78 14.38
CA ASP A 135 8.65 6.02 14.76
C ASP A 135 7.76 6.01 13.51
N HIS A 136 6.55 5.50 13.65
CA HIS A 136 5.56 5.49 12.58
C HIS A 136 4.20 5.98 13.07
N VAL A 137 3.61 6.91 12.33
CA VAL A 137 2.19 7.25 12.46
C VAL A 137 1.38 6.13 11.85
N ARG A 138 0.42 5.61 12.60
CA ARG A 138 -0.44 4.50 12.17
C ARG A 138 -1.75 5.03 11.65
N TYR A 139 -2.05 4.71 10.41
CA TYR A 139 -3.32 4.97 9.77
C TYR A 139 -4.05 3.67 9.51
N ALA A 140 -5.39 3.68 9.60
CA ALA A 140 -6.20 2.51 9.34
C ALA A 140 -7.52 2.87 8.66
N ILE A 141 -8.07 1.87 7.97
CA ILE A 141 -9.44 1.84 7.47
C ILE A 141 -10.01 0.45 7.74
N THR A 142 -11.26 0.39 8.18
CA THR A 142 -11.97 -0.87 8.43
C THR A 142 -13.02 -1.15 7.37
N SER A 143 -13.57 -2.37 7.37
CA SER A 143 -14.67 -2.75 6.47
C SER A 143 -15.93 -1.91 6.69
N GLU A 144 -16.17 -1.44 7.91
CA GLU A 144 -17.27 -0.53 8.23
C GLU A 144 -17.02 0.86 7.63
N ASP A 145 -15.81 1.41 7.79
CA ASP A 145 -15.42 2.68 7.14
C ASP A 145 -15.55 2.58 5.61
N TRP A 146 -15.18 1.44 5.04
CA TRP A 146 -15.35 1.17 3.61
C TRP A 146 -16.82 1.13 3.20
N ALA A 147 -17.66 0.41 3.94
CA ALA A 147 -19.08 0.31 3.63
C ALA A 147 -19.78 1.68 3.64
N GLU A 148 -19.43 2.56 4.58
CA GLU A 148 -19.97 3.92 4.67
C GLU A 148 -19.52 4.82 3.50
N ARG A 149 -18.29 4.63 3.01
CA ARG A 149 -17.66 5.53 2.02
C ARG A 149 -17.50 4.90 0.64
N ARG A 150 -17.94 3.68 0.45
CA ARG A 150 -17.73 2.91 -0.79
C ARG A 150 -18.14 3.68 -2.03
N GLU A 151 -19.33 4.24 -2.05
CA GLU A 151 -19.83 4.99 -3.20
C GLU A 151 -19.01 6.25 -3.49
N GLN A 152 -18.58 6.94 -2.44
CA GLN A 152 -17.68 8.08 -2.57
C GLN A 152 -16.34 7.68 -3.19
N TYR A 153 -15.72 6.60 -2.68
CA TYR A 153 -14.46 6.08 -3.22
C TYR A 153 -14.59 5.64 -4.69
N LEU A 154 -15.68 4.95 -5.03
CA LEU A 154 -15.93 4.53 -6.41
C LEU A 154 -16.06 5.74 -7.33
N LYS A 155 -16.85 6.73 -6.94
CA LYS A 155 -17.10 7.93 -7.75
C LYS A 155 -15.86 8.83 -7.87
N GLU A 156 -15.12 8.98 -6.80
CA GLU A 156 -13.98 9.91 -6.73
C GLU A 156 -12.70 9.31 -7.35
N TRP A 157 -12.49 7.99 -7.21
CA TRP A 157 -11.21 7.36 -7.51
C TRP A 157 -11.26 6.23 -8.55
N ILE A 158 -12.38 5.55 -8.75
CA ILE A 158 -12.44 4.31 -9.55
C ILE A 158 -13.29 4.49 -10.80
N LEU A 159 -14.36 5.25 -10.72
CA LEU A 159 -15.30 5.51 -11.82
C LEU A 159 -15.35 7.01 -12.10
N PRO A 160 -14.39 7.57 -12.83
CA PRO A 160 -14.40 8.98 -13.20
C PRO A 160 -15.53 9.32 -14.17
#